data_3de0aa2a04cc2b077346c32e7484737e
#
_entry.id   3de0aa2a04cc2b077346c32e7484737e
#
_cell.length_a   1.000
_cell.length_b   1.000
_cell.length_c   1.000
_cell.angle_alpha   90.00
_cell.angle_beta   90.00
_cell.angle_gamma   90.00
#
_symmetry.space_group_name_H-M   'P 1'
#
loop_
_entity.id
_entity.type
_entity.pdbx_description
1 polymer ?
#
loop_
_entity_poly.entity_id
_entity_poly.type
_entity_poly.pdbx_seq_one_letter_code
_entity_poly.pdbx_strand_id
1 'polypeptide(L)'
;MSAGDALASRPSVARSRAERLPWLHRRTPLVKIAATLPAIIAMFVVRDAFSPALLIVLCGIAILSGARLSARSALLLIAGVPVVLAVLSVTLGVWVDPTVSGETTSAAPLLAALALDGTATIFELAGRPFTVAAWATGLGTALRLVAIVLLSLVGGIATAGDDFVRSLVQHLHVPYRFGYAAMAAFRFVPRFRSELEVIRAARRVRGVDRGRGPLAWLRSQLDVTIPLLAGALRHADRVALSMDARAFGFAPTRTERHILRTDAADWALVAVAWTATAAALLASSHLG
;
A
#
# COMPACT_ATOMS: atom_id res chain seq x y z
N MET A 1 16.61 25.28 -44.05
CA MET A 1 15.74 24.76 -42.98
C MET A 1 16.27 23.36 -42.65
N SER A 2 17.08 23.27 -41.60
CA SER A 2 17.90 22.09 -41.29
C SER A 2 17.01 21.02 -40.64
N ALA A 3 17.27 19.74 -40.96
CA ALA A 3 16.59 18.58 -40.36
C ALA A 3 16.71 18.50 -38.80
N GLY A 4 17.58 19.31 -38.20
CA GLY A 4 17.76 19.46 -36.75
C GLY A 4 16.61 20.20 -36.08
N ASP A 5 15.97 21.18 -36.74
CA ASP A 5 14.87 21.95 -36.14
C ASP A 5 13.54 21.17 -36.08
N ALA A 6 13.35 20.19 -36.95
CA ALA A 6 12.15 19.33 -36.96
C ALA A 6 12.12 18.28 -35.82
N LEU A 7 13.29 17.98 -35.24
CA LEU A 7 13.40 17.06 -34.09
C LEU A 7 13.21 17.76 -32.74
N ALA A 8 13.44 19.07 -32.66
CA ALA A 8 13.27 19.86 -31.44
C ALA A 8 11.79 20.20 -31.16
N SER A 9 10.93 20.16 -32.16
CA SER A 9 9.53 20.58 -32.05
C SER A 9 8.52 19.46 -31.78
N ARG A 10 8.95 18.22 -31.58
CA ARG A 10 8.05 17.16 -31.13
C ARG A 10 7.82 17.31 -29.62
N PRO A 11 6.65 17.82 -29.17
CA PRO A 11 6.30 17.72 -27.76
C PRO A 11 6.35 16.23 -27.42
N SER A 12 7.23 15.87 -26.52
CA SER A 12 7.48 14.47 -26.22
C SER A 12 6.14 13.84 -25.79
N VAL A 13 5.70 12.82 -26.50
CA VAL A 13 4.49 12.01 -26.20
C VAL A 13 4.48 11.59 -24.72
N ALA A 14 5.66 11.54 -24.08
CA ALA A 14 5.86 11.32 -22.67
C ALA A 14 5.29 12.47 -21.79
N ARG A 15 5.41 13.75 -22.19
CA ARG A 15 4.84 14.88 -21.43
C ARG A 15 3.32 14.86 -21.44
N SER A 16 2.70 14.61 -22.59
CA SER A 16 1.24 14.58 -22.70
C SER A 16 0.61 13.40 -21.92
N ARG A 17 1.37 12.31 -21.74
CA ARG A 17 0.92 11.15 -20.95
C ARG A 17 1.06 11.41 -19.44
N ALA A 18 2.11 12.12 -19.02
CA ALA A 18 2.32 12.52 -17.63
C ALA A 18 1.27 13.54 -17.15
N GLU A 19 0.84 14.47 -18.03
CA GLU A 19 -0.18 15.48 -17.69
C GLU A 19 -1.58 14.88 -17.47
N ARG A 20 -1.84 13.69 -18.00
CA ARG A 20 -3.13 12.98 -17.84
C ARG A 20 -3.19 12.09 -16.61
N LEU A 21 -2.10 11.95 -15.85
CA LEU A 21 -2.11 11.14 -14.63
C LEU A 21 -2.75 11.92 -13.48
N PRO A 22 -3.58 11.27 -12.63
CA PRO A 22 -4.11 11.88 -11.41
C PRO A 22 -2.98 12.41 -10.54
N TRP A 23 -3.27 13.44 -9.75
CA TRP A 23 -2.26 14.15 -8.97
C TRP A 23 -1.46 13.25 -8.02
N LEU A 24 -2.07 12.20 -7.46
CA LEU A 24 -1.42 11.24 -6.57
C LEU A 24 -0.37 10.38 -7.30
N HIS A 25 -0.56 10.09 -8.61
CA HIS A 25 0.41 9.34 -9.42
C HIS A 25 1.64 10.14 -9.81
N ARG A 26 1.56 11.47 -9.75
CA ARG A 26 2.68 12.36 -10.09
C ARG A 26 3.65 12.57 -8.93
N ARG A 27 3.23 12.22 -7.70
CA ARG A 27 4.02 12.43 -6.49
C ARG A 27 5.08 11.39 -6.29
N THR A 28 6.23 11.81 -5.77
CA THR A 28 7.31 10.88 -5.46
C THR A 28 6.88 9.85 -4.41
N PRO A 29 7.25 8.57 -4.57
CA PRO A 29 6.84 7.51 -3.64
C PRO A 29 7.23 7.77 -2.19
N LEU A 30 8.43 8.28 -1.95
CA LEU A 30 8.91 8.59 -0.60
C LEU A 30 8.10 9.69 0.09
N VAL A 31 7.64 10.69 -0.65
CA VAL A 31 6.80 11.77 -0.11
C VAL A 31 5.47 11.22 0.40
N LYS A 32 4.85 10.28 -0.32
CA LYS A 32 3.61 9.62 0.11
C LYS A 32 3.80 8.84 1.41
N ILE A 33 4.89 8.07 1.48
CA ILE A 33 5.23 7.32 2.70
C ILE A 33 5.53 8.28 3.85
N ALA A 34 6.33 9.32 3.63
CA ALA A 34 6.62 10.33 4.64
C ALA A 34 5.35 11.07 5.12
N ALA A 35 4.36 11.27 4.25
CA ALA A 35 3.09 11.89 4.60
C ALA A 35 2.23 10.98 5.49
N THR A 36 2.21 9.66 5.24
CA THR A 36 1.33 8.71 5.94
C THR A 36 1.96 8.08 7.17
N LEU A 37 3.30 7.94 7.21
CA LEU A 37 4.01 7.25 8.30
C LEU A 37 3.72 7.82 9.69
N PRO A 38 3.78 9.15 9.94
CA PRO A 38 3.50 9.69 11.26
C PRO A 38 2.06 9.45 11.71
N ALA A 39 1.10 9.50 10.78
CA ALA A 39 -0.30 9.19 11.06
C ALA A 39 -0.47 7.71 11.48
N ILE A 40 0.22 6.79 10.81
CA ILE A 40 0.22 5.37 11.19
C ILE A 40 0.81 5.19 12.59
N ILE A 41 1.95 5.83 12.88
CA ILE A 41 2.58 5.76 14.20
C ILE A 41 1.64 6.35 15.28
N ALA A 42 1.02 7.47 15.01
CA ALA A 42 0.08 8.10 15.92
C ALA A 42 -1.10 7.18 16.26
N MET A 43 -1.59 6.38 15.30
CA MET A 43 -2.69 5.43 15.53
C MET A 43 -2.32 4.31 16.53
N PHE A 44 -1.04 4.02 16.76
CA PHE A 44 -0.63 3.07 17.81
C PHE A 44 -0.67 3.67 19.21
N VAL A 45 -0.49 4.98 19.32
CA VAL A 45 -0.45 5.69 20.61
C VAL A 45 -1.85 6.16 21.04
N VAL A 46 -2.62 6.66 20.10
CA VAL A 46 -3.95 7.26 20.33
C VAL A 46 -5.01 6.19 20.47
N ARG A 47 -5.85 6.29 21.50
CA ARG A 47 -6.86 5.30 21.83
C ARG A 47 -8.31 5.77 21.64
N ASP A 48 -8.50 7.00 21.13
CA ASP A 48 -9.83 7.55 20.83
C ASP A 48 -10.43 6.96 19.53
N ALA A 49 -11.74 7.13 19.36
CA ALA A 49 -12.46 6.71 18.15
C ALA A 49 -12.59 7.83 17.10
N PHE A 50 -12.44 9.09 17.52
CA PHE A 50 -12.66 10.25 16.65
C PHE A 50 -11.52 10.45 15.64
N SER A 51 -10.27 10.37 16.11
CA SER A 51 -9.10 10.54 15.25
C SER A 51 -9.04 9.55 14.08
N PRO A 52 -9.22 8.22 14.29
CA PRO A 52 -9.22 7.28 13.18
C PRO A 52 -10.42 7.50 12.24
N ALA A 53 -11.59 7.87 12.74
CA ALA A 53 -12.75 8.17 11.88
C ALA A 53 -12.48 9.36 10.94
N LEU A 54 -11.90 10.44 11.46
CA LEU A 54 -11.52 11.60 10.66
C LEU A 54 -10.47 11.22 9.59
N LEU A 55 -9.45 10.45 9.97
CA LEU A 55 -8.41 9.99 9.03
C LEU A 55 -8.97 9.06 7.95
N ILE A 56 -9.94 8.19 8.26
CA ILE A 56 -10.63 7.37 7.27
C ILE A 56 -11.29 8.24 6.21
N VAL A 57 -12.03 9.29 6.63
CA VAL A 57 -12.71 10.21 5.72
C VAL A 57 -11.68 10.95 4.84
N LEU A 58 -10.62 11.49 5.45
CA LEU A 58 -9.58 12.21 4.72
C LEU A 58 -8.85 11.28 3.71
N CYS A 59 -8.51 10.07 4.11
CA CYS A 59 -7.90 9.08 3.21
C CYS A 59 -8.86 8.68 2.08
N GLY A 60 -10.15 8.48 2.39
CA GLY A 60 -11.17 8.20 1.39
C GLY A 60 -11.26 9.31 0.34
N ILE A 61 -11.32 10.57 0.75
CA ILE A 61 -11.31 11.74 -0.14
C ILE A 61 -10.01 11.78 -0.97
N ALA A 62 -8.86 11.56 -0.34
CA ALA A 62 -7.58 11.58 -1.01
C ALA A 62 -7.48 10.47 -2.08
N ILE A 63 -7.96 9.27 -1.79
CA ILE A 63 -7.95 8.14 -2.72
C ILE A 63 -8.94 8.40 -3.88
N LEU A 64 -10.16 8.84 -3.59
CA LEU A 64 -11.18 9.09 -4.60
C LEU A 64 -10.80 10.24 -5.55
N SER A 65 -10.17 11.29 -5.03
CA SER A 65 -9.75 12.44 -5.83
C SER A 65 -8.39 12.23 -6.53
N GLY A 66 -7.50 11.46 -5.93
CA GLY A 66 -6.10 11.34 -6.33
C GLY A 66 -5.74 10.08 -7.12
N ALA A 67 -6.58 9.05 -7.10
CA ALA A 67 -6.32 7.81 -7.82
C ALA A 67 -7.28 7.61 -8.99
N ARG A 68 -6.81 6.98 -10.08
CA ARG A 68 -7.70 6.53 -11.17
C ARG A 68 -8.41 5.26 -10.75
N LEU A 69 -9.47 5.40 -9.98
CA LEU A 69 -10.30 4.27 -9.62
C LEU A 69 -11.33 3.99 -10.72
N SER A 70 -11.54 2.71 -11.02
CA SER A 70 -12.72 2.32 -11.78
C SER A 70 -13.98 2.57 -10.93
N ALA A 71 -15.12 2.76 -11.55
CA ALA A 71 -16.39 2.91 -10.81
C ALA A 71 -16.63 1.75 -9.82
N ARG A 72 -16.21 0.53 -10.19
CA ARG A 72 -16.29 -0.65 -9.33
C ARG A 72 -15.38 -0.55 -8.10
N SER A 73 -14.12 -0.10 -8.26
CA SER A 73 -13.19 0.04 -7.14
C SER A 73 -13.57 1.22 -6.24
N ALA A 74 -14.11 2.31 -6.78
CA ALA A 74 -14.67 3.39 -5.97
C ALA A 74 -15.89 2.93 -5.16
N LEU A 75 -16.80 2.18 -5.76
CA LEU A 75 -17.95 1.59 -5.07
C LEU A 75 -17.51 0.60 -3.98
N LEU A 76 -16.52 -0.26 -4.28
CA LEU A 76 -15.96 -1.18 -3.29
C LEU A 76 -15.30 -0.45 -2.12
N LEU A 77 -14.68 0.69 -2.33
CA LEU A 77 -14.14 1.51 -1.25
C LEU A 77 -15.27 2.13 -0.41
N ILE A 78 -16.26 2.75 -1.06
CA ILE A 78 -17.35 3.48 -0.38
C ILE A 78 -18.29 2.51 0.38
N ALA A 79 -18.63 1.38 -0.21
CA ALA A 79 -19.49 0.38 0.41
C ALA A 79 -18.73 -0.64 1.25
N GLY A 80 -17.50 -0.99 0.86
CA GLY A 80 -16.68 -1.99 1.53
C GLY A 80 -16.16 -1.52 2.88
N VAL A 81 -15.75 -0.25 3.00
CA VAL A 81 -15.24 0.28 4.28
C VAL A 81 -16.28 0.19 5.40
N PRO A 82 -17.54 0.65 5.23
CA PRO A 82 -18.58 0.50 6.27
C PRO A 82 -18.89 -0.96 6.59
N VAL A 83 -18.93 -1.83 5.57
CA VAL A 83 -19.18 -3.28 5.79
C VAL A 83 -18.05 -3.90 6.61
N VAL A 84 -16.79 -3.63 6.25
CA VAL A 84 -15.62 -4.12 7.00
C VAL A 84 -15.63 -3.58 8.44
N LEU A 85 -15.96 -2.29 8.61
CA LEU A 85 -16.09 -1.68 9.95
C LEU A 85 -17.18 -2.39 10.78
N ALA A 86 -18.35 -2.65 10.19
CA ALA A 86 -19.45 -3.34 10.88
C ALA A 86 -19.05 -4.76 11.28
N VAL A 87 -18.44 -5.53 10.38
CA VAL A 87 -18.00 -6.90 10.69
C VAL A 87 -16.90 -6.90 11.74
N LEU A 88 -15.88 -6.04 11.60
CA LEU A 88 -14.79 -5.96 12.56
C LEU A 88 -15.25 -5.46 13.92
N SER A 89 -16.18 -4.49 14.00
CA SER A 89 -16.67 -3.97 15.26
C SER A 89 -17.37 -5.02 16.09
N VAL A 90 -18.20 -5.86 15.45
CA VAL A 90 -18.86 -6.98 16.12
C VAL A 90 -17.85 -8.06 16.51
N THR A 91 -16.99 -8.46 15.56
CA THR A 91 -15.99 -9.52 15.80
C THR A 91 -15.05 -9.16 16.93
N LEU A 92 -14.51 -7.94 16.93
CA LEU A 92 -13.58 -7.50 17.99
C LEU A 92 -14.32 -7.23 19.30
N GLY A 93 -15.55 -6.71 19.27
CA GLY A 93 -16.35 -6.46 20.45
C GLY A 93 -16.69 -7.75 21.23
N VAL A 94 -16.90 -8.89 20.55
CA VAL A 94 -17.12 -10.20 21.19
C VAL A 94 -15.93 -10.67 22.03
N TRP A 95 -14.71 -10.27 21.64
CA TRP A 95 -13.47 -10.64 22.35
C TRP A 95 -13.10 -9.67 23.48
N VAL A 96 -13.79 -8.56 23.63
CA VAL A 96 -13.56 -7.60 24.71
C VAL A 96 -14.12 -8.18 26.03
N ASP A 97 -13.30 -8.19 27.06
CA ASP A 97 -13.72 -8.65 28.38
C ASP A 97 -14.68 -7.61 29.00
N PRO A 98 -15.91 -7.99 29.39
CA PRO A 98 -16.88 -7.05 29.93
C PRO A 98 -16.44 -6.39 31.25
N THR A 99 -15.52 -6.99 31.98
CA THR A 99 -14.97 -6.41 33.23
C THR A 99 -14.02 -5.22 32.96
N VAL A 100 -13.35 -5.20 31.81
CA VAL A 100 -12.40 -4.13 31.44
C VAL A 100 -13.12 -2.98 30.73
N SER A 101 -14.30 -3.22 30.19
CA SER A 101 -15.05 -2.24 29.40
C SER A 101 -15.62 -1.06 30.21
N GLY A 102 -15.63 -1.16 31.57
CA GLY A 102 -16.23 -0.16 32.43
C GLY A 102 -15.34 1.05 32.79
N GLU A 103 -14.03 0.86 32.86
CA GLU A 103 -13.14 1.89 33.44
C GLU A 103 -12.21 2.62 32.46
N THR A 104 -11.97 2.08 31.26
CA THR A 104 -11.01 2.67 30.29
C THR A 104 -11.60 2.79 28.89
N THR A 105 -12.84 3.21 28.78
CA THR A 105 -13.51 3.17 27.50
C THR A 105 -13.05 4.34 26.60
N SER A 106 -12.14 4.08 25.68
CA SER A 106 -11.89 4.96 24.52
C SER A 106 -13.16 5.24 23.69
N ALA A 107 -14.27 4.59 24.04
CA ALA A 107 -15.58 4.74 23.46
C ALA A 107 -16.53 5.60 24.31
N ALA A 108 -16.12 6.05 25.49
CA ALA A 108 -16.96 6.90 26.35
C ALA A 108 -17.51 8.14 25.61
N PRO A 109 -16.70 8.91 24.85
CA PRO A 109 -17.23 10.06 24.11
C PRO A 109 -18.18 9.64 22.97
N LEU A 110 -18.01 8.45 22.41
CA LEU A 110 -18.88 7.93 21.35
C LEU A 110 -20.23 7.47 21.94
N LEU A 111 -20.22 6.81 23.10
CA LEU A 111 -21.41 6.43 23.82
C LEU A 111 -22.21 7.65 24.30
N ALA A 112 -21.52 8.67 24.82
CA ALA A 112 -22.14 9.94 25.22
C ALA A 112 -22.75 10.66 24.01
N ALA A 113 -22.06 10.69 22.87
CA ALA A 113 -22.56 11.31 21.63
C ALA A 113 -23.79 10.59 21.06
N LEU A 114 -23.90 9.27 21.27
CA LEU A 114 -25.03 8.47 20.82
C LEU A 114 -26.14 8.32 21.88
N ALA A 115 -25.97 8.91 23.07
CA ALA A 115 -26.87 8.79 24.22
C ALA A 115 -27.23 7.33 24.54
N LEU A 116 -26.26 6.42 24.45
CA LEU A 116 -26.45 4.98 24.68
C LEU A 116 -25.93 4.57 26.06
N ASP A 117 -26.75 3.79 26.80
CA ASP A 117 -26.31 3.17 28.04
C ASP A 117 -25.32 2.05 27.76
N GLY A 118 -24.05 2.25 28.14
CA GLY A 118 -22.97 1.28 27.91
C GLY A 118 -23.19 -0.09 28.56
N THR A 119 -24.04 -0.17 29.58
CA THR A 119 -24.37 -1.42 30.33
C THR A 119 -25.45 -2.24 29.64
N ALA A 120 -26.15 -1.69 28.63
CA ALA A 120 -27.22 -2.42 27.95
C ALA A 120 -26.63 -3.62 27.19
N THR A 121 -27.20 -4.81 27.44
CA THR A 121 -26.86 -6.05 26.74
C THR A 121 -27.62 -6.11 25.41
N ILE A 122 -26.91 -6.30 24.31
CA ILE A 122 -27.52 -6.42 22.97
C ILE A 122 -27.93 -7.87 22.72
N PHE A 123 -27.06 -8.82 23.03
CA PHE A 123 -27.29 -10.26 22.96
C PHE A 123 -26.29 -11.03 23.85
N GLU A 124 -26.55 -12.30 24.12
CA GLU A 124 -25.63 -13.19 24.79
C GLU A 124 -25.06 -14.21 23.81
N LEU A 125 -23.73 -14.31 23.74
CA LEU A 125 -23.03 -15.28 22.89
C LEU A 125 -22.16 -16.18 23.77
N ALA A 126 -22.41 -17.46 23.74
CA ALA A 126 -21.63 -18.46 24.50
C ALA A 126 -21.51 -18.14 26.01
N GLY A 127 -22.57 -17.60 26.64
CA GLY A 127 -22.58 -17.25 28.06
C GLY A 127 -21.86 -15.95 28.41
N ARG A 128 -21.46 -15.15 27.40
CA ARG A 128 -20.88 -13.80 27.58
C ARG A 128 -21.90 -12.76 27.14
N PRO A 129 -22.20 -11.75 27.96
CA PRO A 129 -23.06 -10.65 27.55
C PRO A 129 -22.31 -9.73 26.58
N PHE A 130 -22.85 -9.55 25.39
CA PHE A 130 -22.36 -8.56 24.46
C PHE A 130 -23.02 -7.22 24.78
N THR A 131 -22.25 -6.33 25.41
CA THR A 131 -22.76 -5.04 25.87
C THR A 131 -22.50 -3.93 24.81
N VAL A 132 -23.23 -2.83 24.90
CA VAL A 132 -23.04 -1.65 24.07
C VAL A 132 -21.62 -1.10 24.25
N ALA A 133 -21.06 -1.13 25.46
CA ALA A 133 -19.67 -0.74 25.73
C ALA A 133 -18.65 -1.63 25.01
N ALA A 134 -18.89 -2.95 24.99
CA ALA A 134 -18.05 -3.90 24.26
C ALA A 134 -18.08 -3.65 22.75
N TRP A 135 -19.28 -3.39 22.20
CA TRP A 135 -19.42 -2.99 20.78
C TRP A 135 -18.71 -1.69 20.46
N ALA A 136 -18.85 -0.65 21.29
CA ALA A 136 -18.22 0.64 21.11
C ALA A 136 -16.67 0.55 21.15
N THR A 137 -16.13 -0.27 22.06
CA THR A 137 -14.70 -0.57 22.14
C THR A 137 -14.21 -1.32 20.89
N GLY A 138 -15.00 -2.31 20.43
CA GLY A 138 -14.75 -3.02 19.18
C GLY A 138 -14.78 -2.09 17.97
N LEU A 139 -15.72 -1.15 17.93
CA LEU A 139 -15.81 -0.14 16.87
C LEU A 139 -14.60 0.80 16.85
N GLY A 140 -14.13 1.29 18.01
CA GLY A 140 -12.93 2.11 18.10
C GLY A 140 -11.69 1.39 17.60
N THR A 141 -11.54 0.10 17.92
CA THR A 141 -10.45 -0.73 17.43
C THR A 141 -10.58 -1.01 15.93
N ALA A 142 -11.78 -1.28 15.44
CA ALA A 142 -12.06 -1.49 14.02
C ALA A 142 -11.74 -0.22 13.19
N LEU A 143 -12.15 0.95 13.66
CA LEU A 143 -11.83 2.24 13.04
C LEU A 143 -10.31 2.44 12.93
N ARG A 144 -9.57 2.14 13.98
CA ARG A 144 -8.10 2.23 13.98
C ARG A 144 -7.46 1.31 12.94
N LEU A 145 -7.86 0.03 12.92
CA LEU A 145 -7.34 -0.93 11.95
C LEU A 145 -7.63 -0.50 10.51
N VAL A 146 -8.86 -0.07 10.23
CA VAL A 146 -9.26 0.42 8.91
C VAL A 146 -8.50 1.70 8.54
N ALA A 147 -8.30 2.62 9.47
CA ALA A 147 -7.50 3.82 9.25
C ALA A 147 -6.06 3.49 8.86
N ILE A 148 -5.40 2.56 9.57
CA ILE A 148 -4.04 2.10 9.25
C ILE A 148 -3.99 1.48 7.85
N VAL A 149 -4.97 0.64 7.50
CA VAL A 149 -5.05 0.03 6.16
C VAL A 149 -5.23 1.09 5.07
N LEU A 150 -6.11 2.07 5.26
CA LEU A 150 -6.34 3.14 4.29
C LEU A 150 -5.12 4.07 4.17
N LEU A 151 -4.46 4.42 5.28
CA LEU A 151 -3.21 5.19 5.26
C LEU A 151 -2.11 4.44 4.49
N SER A 152 -1.96 3.14 4.73
CA SER A 152 -1.02 2.29 4.00
C SER A 152 -1.37 2.21 2.52
N LEU A 153 -2.66 2.16 2.19
CA LEU A 153 -3.14 2.18 0.81
C LEU A 153 -2.82 3.50 0.11
N VAL A 154 -3.00 4.64 0.77
CA VAL A 154 -2.61 5.97 0.24
C VAL A 154 -1.12 6.03 -0.04
N GLY A 155 -0.28 5.53 0.89
CA GLY A 155 1.17 5.48 0.72
C GLY A 155 1.61 4.58 -0.44
N GLY A 156 0.93 3.43 -0.63
CA GLY A 156 1.26 2.43 -1.64
C GLY A 156 0.61 2.63 -3.00
N ILE A 157 -0.58 3.27 -3.06
CA ILE A 157 -1.34 3.42 -4.30
C ILE A 157 -0.59 4.28 -5.32
N ALA A 158 -0.69 3.88 -6.58
CA ALA A 158 -0.04 4.61 -7.67
C ALA A 158 1.49 4.71 -7.56
N THR A 159 2.13 3.78 -6.82
CA THR A 159 3.58 3.71 -6.70
C THR A 159 4.10 2.58 -7.58
N ALA A 160 4.87 2.92 -8.63
CA ALA A 160 5.58 1.94 -9.43
C ALA A 160 6.82 1.47 -8.65
N GLY A 161 7.09 0.15 -8.67
CA GLY A 161 8.25 -0.41 -7.97
C GLY A 161 9.58 0.21 -8.42
N ASP A 162 9.74 0.46 -9.72
CA ASP A 162 10.92 1.12 -10.28
C ASP A 162 11.13 2.54 -9.72
N ASP A 163 10.04 3.33 -9.59
CA ASP A 163 10.12 4.70 -9.09
C ASP A 163 10.35 4.72 -7.58
N PHE A 164 9.81 3.74 -6.86
CA PHE A 164 10.09 3.57 -5.43
C PHE A 164 11.57 3.32 -5.18
N VAL A 165 12.18 2.36 -5.90
CA VAL A 165 13.60 2.05 -5.76
C VAL A 165 14.48 3.23 -6.17
N ARG A 166 14.13 3.95 -7.23
CA ARG A 166 14.84 5.18 -7.62
C ARG A 166 14.80 6.23 -6.54
N SER A 167 13.64 6.43 -5.92
CA SER A 167 13.50 7.39 -4.84
C SER A 167 14.35 7.02 -3.61
N LEU A 168 14.50 5.71 -3.31
CA LEU A 168 15.41 5.24 -2.27
C LEU A 168 16.87 5.59 -2.58
N VAL A 169 17.32 5.35 -3.81
CA VAL A 169 18.70 5.64 -4.21
C VAL A 169 18.97 7.15 -4.20
N GLN A 170 18.04 7.96 -4.74
CA GLN A 170 18.24 9.39 -4.91
C GLN A 170 18.07 10.20 -3.63
N HIS A 171 17.13 9.84 -2.76
CA HIS A 171 16.80 10.61 -1.55
C HIS A 171 17.35 10.00 -0.26
N LEU A 172 17.38 8.67 -0.13
CA LEU A 172 17.93 7.98 1.03
C LEU A 172 19.40 7.55 0.86
N HIS A 173 20.02 7.89 -0.28
CA HIS A 173 21.44 7.58 -0.57
C HIS A 173 21.76 6.08 -0.46
N VAL A 174 20.79 5.21 -0.72
CA VAL A 174 21.04 3.76 -0.80
C VAL A 174 22.06 3.50 -1.90
N PRO A 175 23.10 2.68 -1.67
CA PRO A 175 24.11 2.42 -2.68
C PRO A 175 23.47 1.98 -4.01
N TYR A 176 23.84 2.65 -5.10
CA TYR A 176 23.22 2.45 -6.41
C TYR A 176 23.27 1.01 -6.91
N ARG A 177 24.25 0.21 -6.47
CA ARG A 177 24.38 -1.22 -6.82
C ARG A 177 23.13 -2.01 -6.40
N PHE A 178 22.64 -1.79 -5.17
CA PHE A 178 21.42 -2.44 -4.67
C PHE A 178 20.17 -1.92 -5.39
N GLY A 179 20.09 -0.61 -5.61
CA GLY A 179 18.96 0.00 -6.33
C GLY A 179 18.83 -0.53 -7.76
N TYR A 180 19.92 -0.59 -8.50
CA TYR A 180 19.88 -1.14 -9.86
C TYR A 180 19.60 -2.64 -9.90
N ALA A 181 20.10 -3.42 -8.94
CA ALA A 181 19.73 -4.84 -8.80
C ALA A 181 18.23 -5.01 -8.54
N ALA A 182 17.64 -4.20 -7.65
CA ALA A 182 16.22 -4.21 -7.37
C ALA A 182 15.37 -3.80 -8.60
N MET A 183 15.77 -2.75 -9.32
CA MET A 183 15.10 -2.35 -10.57
C MET A 183 15.18 -3.44 -11.65
N ALA A 184 16.32 -4.13 -11.75
CA ALA A 184 16.46 -5.28 -12.63
C ALA A 184 15.50 -6.40 -12.24
N ALA A 185 15.36 -6.69 -10.93
CA ALA A 185 14.44 -7.70 -10.43
C ALA A 185 12.98 -7.39 -10.80
N PHE A 186 12.50 -6.14 -10.68
CA PHE A 186 11.16 -5.75 -11.12
C PHE A 186 10.94 -5.99 -12.63
N ARG A 187 11.94 -5.73 -13.46
CA ARG A 187 11.87 -5.99 -14.91
C ARG A 187 11.88 -7.49 -15.25
N PHE A 188 12.41 -8.33 -14.37
CA PHE A 188 12.41 -9.78 -14.56
C PHE A 188 11.05 -10.42 -14.31
N VAL A 189 10.20 -9.84 -13.46
CA VAL A 189 8.88 -10.40 -13.12
C VAL A 189 8.02 -10.69 -14.36
N PRO A 190 7.84 -9.77 -15.32
CA PRO A 190 7.08 -10.07 -16.55
C PRO A 190 7.73 -11.19 -17.38
N ARG A 191 9.06 -11.18 -17.45
CA ARG A 191 9.81 -12.20 -18.19
C ARG A 191 9.65 -13.59 -17.56
N PHE A 192 9.71 -13.71 -16.23
CA PHE A 192 9.47 -14.97 -15.54
C PHE A 192 8.08 -15.52 -15.78
N ARG A 193 7.06 -14.65 -15.86
CA ARG A 193 5.70 -15.07 -16.20
C ARG A 193 5.64 -15.70 -17.59
N SER A 194 6.25 -15.08 -18.60
CA SER A 194 6.30 -15.65 -19.95
C SER A 194 7.11 -16.94 -20.02
N GLU A 195 8.25 -17.02 -19.34
CA GLU A 195 9.08 -18.23 -19.29
C GLU A 195 8.34 -19.38 -18.58
N LEU A 196 7.61 -19.08 -17.51
CA LEU A 196 6.74 -20.02 -16.82
C LEU A 196 5.65 -20.59 -17.74
N GLU A 197 5.04 -19.75 -18.58
CA GLU A 197 4.05 -20.18 -19.58
C GLU A 197 4.65 -21.12 -20.62
N VAL A 198 5.86 -20.80 -21.11
CA VAL A 198 6.59 -21.63 -22.06
C VAL A 198 6.95 -22.99 -21.44
N ILE A 199 7.48 -23.03 -20.21
CA ILE A 199 7.79 -24.26 -19.50
C ILE A 199 6.52 -25.11 -19.32
N ARG A 200 5.40 -24.50 -18.92
CA ARG A 200 4.12 -25.20 -18.76
C ARG A 200 3.59 -25.73 -20.11
N ALA A 201 3.74 -24.97 -21.18
CA ALA A 201 3.35 -25.40 -22.52
C ALA A 201 4.20 -26.61 -23.00
N ALA A 202 5.52 -26.54 -22.83
CA ALA A 202 6.44 -27.63 -23.18
C ALA A 202 6.13 -28.93 -22.40
N ARG A 203 5.79 -28.82 -21.11
CA ARG A 203 5.37 -29.97 -20.30
C ARG A 203 4.07 -30.59 -20.78
N ARG A 204 3.09 -29.77 -21.19
CA ARG A 204 1.83 -30.28 -21.79
C ARG A 204 2.09 -31.10 -23.05
N VAL A 205 2.95 -30.59 -23.94
CA VAL A 205 3.31 -31.31 -25.17
C VAL A 205 4.03 -32.65 -24.89
N ARG A 206 4.84 -32.70 -23.83
CA ARG A 206 5.52 -33.90 -23.38
C ARG A 206 4.62 -34.91 -22.64
N GLY A 207 3.33 -34.61 -22.50
CA GLY A 207 2.40 -35.54 -21.85
C GLY A 207 2.60 -35.68 -20.35
N VAL A 208 3.32 -34.73 -19.68
CA VAL A 208 3.54 -34.82 -18.24
C VAL A 208 2.20 -34.47 -17.58
N ASP A 209 1.49 -35.49 -17.10
CA ASP A 209 0.20 -35.38 -16.47
C ASP A 209 0.32 -34.64 -15.13
N ARG A 210 -0.64 -33.79 -14.84
CA ARG A 210 -0.68 -33.02 -13.59
C ARG A 210 -1.05 -33.87 -12.38
N GLY A 211 -1.49 -35.11 -12.59
CA GLY A 211 -2.07 -35.92 -11.55
C GLY A 211 -3.36 -35.33 -10.97
N ARG A 212 -4.07 -36.07 -10.13
CA ARG A 212 -5.27 -35.60 -9.42
C ARG A 212 -4.95 -35.46 -7.93
N GLY A 213 -5.38 -34.32 -7.34
CA GLY A 213 -5.24 -34.06 -5.91
C GLY A 213 -4.23 -32.96 -5.56
N PRO A 214 -4.28 -32.47 -4.28
CA PRO A 214 -3.47 -31.34 -3.85
C PRO A 214 -1.96 -31.62 -3.83
N LEU A 215 -1.56 -32.85 -3.49
CA LEU A 215 -0.15 -33.26 -3.51
C LEU A 215 0.42 -33.27 -4.94
N ALA A 216 -0.33 -33.79 -5.91
CA ALA A 216 0.07 -33.79 -7.30
C ALA A 216 0.21 -32.38 -7.87
N TRP A 217 -0.68 -31.48 -7.47
CA TRP A 217 -0.59 -30.05 -7.81
C TRP A 217 0.70 -29.43 -7.24
N LEU A 218 1.00 -29.66 -5.94
CA LEU A 218 2.21 -29.14 -5.31
C LEU A 218 3.49 -29.67 -5.99
N ARG A 219 3.55 -30.98 -6.25
CA ARG A 219 4.66 -31.60 -6.97
C ARG A 219 4.83 -31.01 -8.36
N SER A 220 3.75 -30.78 -9.09
CA SER A 220 3.79 -30.14 -10.40
C SER A 220 4.33 -28.70 -10.36
N GLN A 221 4.07 -27.95 -9.29
CA GLN A 221 4.67 -26.61 -9.11
C GLN A 221 6.17 -26.69 -8.82
N LEU A 222 6.60 -27.61 -7.96
CA LEU A 222 8.02 -27.81 -7.66
C LEU A 222 8.82 -28.22 -8.90
N ASP A 223 8.27 -29.12 -9.72
CA ASP A 223 8.90 -29.56 -10.96
C ASP A 223 9.08 -28.45 -12.00
N VAL A 224 8.26 -27.40 -11.97
CA VAL A 224 8.39 -26.23 -12.84
C VAL A 224 9.41 -25.24 -12.27
N THR A 225 9.63 -25.24 -10.96
CA THR A 225 10.54 -24.30 -10.29
C THR A 225 11.98 -24.53 -10.69
N ILE A 226 12.42 -25.79 -10.84
CA ILE A 226 13.81 -26.12 -11.21
C ILE A 226 14.19 -25.56 -12.59
N PRO A 227 13.44 -25.80 -13.68
CA PRO A 227 13.76 -25.23 -14.99
C PRO A 227 13.68 -23.69 -14.99
N LEU A 228 12.71 -23.14 -14.25
CA LEU A 228 12.55 -21.69 -14.14
C LEU A 228 13.75 -21.04 -13.44
N LEU A 229 14.22 -21.64 -12.32
CA LEU A 229 15.40 -21.17 -11.60
C LEU A 229 16.67 -21.26 -12.46
N ALA A 230 16.85 -22.38 -13.17
CA ALA A 230 17.96 -22.55 -14.10
C ALA A 230 17.95 -21.50 -15.22
N GLY A 231 16.75 -21.17 -15.77
CA GLY A 231 16.56 -20.09 -16.73
C GLY A 231 16.91 -18.72 -16.14
N ALA A 232 16.47 -18.47 -14.90
CA ALA A 232 16.75 -17.24 -14.16
C ALA A 232 18.26 -17.04 -13.93
N LEU A 233 18.97 -18.07 -13.49
CA LEU A 233 20.42 -18.01 -13.26
C LEU A 233 21.17 -17.71 -14.56
N ARG A 234 20.89 -18.45 -15.65
CA ARG A 234 21.49 -18.17 -16.97
C ARG A 234 21.21 -16.74 -17.46
N HIS A 235 20.04 -16.20 -17.13
CA HIS A 235 19.73 -14.81 -17.48
C HIS A 235 20.50 -13.83 -16.62
N ALA A 236 20.61 -14.07 -15.30
CA ALA A 236 21.39 -13.26 -14.38
C ALA A 236 22.88 -13.20 -14.79
N ASP A 237 23.47 -14.33 -15.18
CA ASP A 237 24.85 -14.39 -15.67
C ASP A 237 25.04 -13.52 -16.92
N ARG A 238 24.13 -13.59 -17.90
CA ARG A 238 24.21 -12.75 -19.11
C ARG A 238 24.08 -11.27 -18.78
N VAL A 239 23.20 -10.91 -17.83
CA VAL A 239 23.06 -9.52 -17.40
C VAL A 239 24.31 -9.05 -16.67
N ALA A 240 24.87 -9.86 -15.76
CA ALA A 240 26.11 -9.54 -15.05
C ALA A 240 27.25 -9.28 -16.04
N LEU A 241 27.49 -10.18 -16.99
CA LEU A 241 28.51 -10.02 -18.03
C LEU A 241 28.29 -8.75 -18.85
N SER A 242 27.04 -8.43 -19.19
CA SER A 242 26.73 -7.20 -19.94
C SER A 242 26.94 -5.93 -19.11
N MET A 243 26.76 -6.00 -17.79
CA MET A 243 27.04 -4.90 -16.88
C MET A 243 28.55 -4.69 -16.72
N ASP A 244 29.30 -5.77 -16.54
CA ASP A 244 30.77 -5.72 -16.43
C ASP A 244 31.38 -5.16 -17.71
N ALA A 245 30.91 -5.59 -18.90
CA ALA A 245 31.35 -5.07 -20.19
C ALA A 245 31.08 -3.55 -20.36
N ARG A 246 30.14 -3.00 -19.59
CA ARG A 246 29.84 -1.55 -19.55
C ARG A 246 30.50 -0.82 -18.38
N ALA A 247 31.47 -1.44 -17.72
CA ALA A 247 32.17 -0.93 -16.55
C ALA A 247 31.20 -0.50 -15.41
N PHE A 248 30.13 -1.28 -15.20
CA PHE A 248 29.17 -1.01 -14.12
C PHE A 248 29.85 -1.20 -12.76
N GLY A 249 29.82 -0.16 -11.92
CA GLY A 249 30.46 -0.22 -10.61
C GLY A 249 31.89 0.30 -10.56
N PHE A 250 32.46 0.76 -11.69
CA PHE A 250 33.81 1.35 -11.74
C PHE A 250 33.88 2.67 -10.94
N ALA A 251 32.88 3.55 -11.09
CA ALA A 251 32.84 4.83 -10.37
C ALA A 251 31.99 4.75 -9.10
N PRO A 252 32.34 5.48 -8.02
CA PRO A 252 31.54 5.53 -6.80
C PRO A 252 30.20 6.25 -6.98
N THR A 253 30.11 7.16 -7.97
CA THR A 253 28.91 7.92 -8.31
C THR A 253 28.48 7.65 -9.75
N ARG A 254 27.17 7.72 -9.99
CA ARG A 254 26.59 7.53 -11.33
C ARG A 254 25.63 8.64 -11.67
N THR A 255 25.63 9.06 -12.93
CA THR A 255 24.65 10.01 -13.47
C THR A 255 23.31 9.32 -13.69
N GLU A 256 22.25 9.90 -13.13
CA GLU A 256 20.89 9.41 -13.27
C GLU A 256 20.21 10.03 -14.50
N ARG A 257 19.66 9.19 -15.39
CA ARG A 257 18.89 9.65 -16.56
C ARG A 257 17.51 10.20 -16.17
N HIS A 258 16.91 9.64 -15.13
CA HIS A 258 15.59 10.02 -14.62
C HIS A 258 15.73 10.53 -13.19
N ILE A 259 15.78 11.84 -13.05
CA ILE A 259 15.85 12.51 -11.77
C ILE A 259 14.42 12.70 -11.26
N LEU A 260 14.12 12.13 -10.10
CA LEU A 260 12.87 12.37 -9.38
C LEU A 260 13.03 13.69 -8.61
N ARG A 261 12.45 14.76 -9.13
CA ARG A 261 12.45 16.06 -8.44
C ARG A 261 11.28 16.08 -7.47
N THR A 262 11.55 16.51 -6.26
CA THR A 262 10.50 16.86 -5.29
C THR A 262 10.06 18.29 -5.55
N ASP A 263 8.78 18.47 -5.83
CA ASP A 263 8.20 19.78 -6.06
C ASP A 263 7.68 20.40 -4.75
N ALA A 264 7.47 21.72 -4.74
CA ALA A 264 6.86 22.42 -3.60
C ALA A 264 5.50 21.80 -3.20
N ALA A 265 4.76 21.26 -4.15
CA ALA A 265 3.50 20.60 -3.92
C ALA A 265 3.64 19.20 -3.27
N ASP A 266 4.81 18.57 -3.30
CA ASP A 266 5.12 17.36 -2.55
C ASP A 266 5.28 17.69 -1.06
N TRP A 267 6.02 18.76 -0.76
CA TRP A 267 6.15 19.25 0.60
C TRP A 267 4.84 19.77 1.17
N ALA A 268 4.01 20.41 0.35
CA ALA A 268 2.66 20.81 0.75
C ALA A 268 1.80 19.61 1.13
N LEU A 269 1.88 18.50 0.40
CA LEU A 269 1.16 17.27 0.72
C LEU A 269 1.60 16.70 2.08
N VAL A 270 2.91 16.67 2.35
CA VAL A 270 3.44 16.23 3.66
C VAL A 270 2.93 17.15 4.77
N ALA A 271 3.05 18.47 4.58
CA ALA A 271 2.60 19.45 5.56
C ALA A 271 1.10 19.32 5.85
N VAL A 272 0.25 19.18 4.83
CA VAL A 272 -1.19 18.98 4.98
C VAL A 272 -1.50 17.66 5.70
N ALA A 273 -0.83 16.59 5.37
CA ALA A 273 -1.03 15.30 6.05
C ALA A 273 -0.63 15.37 7.53
N TRP A 274 0.50 16.03 7.83
CA TRP A 274 0.98 16.16 9.21
C TRP A 274 0.10 17.13 10.04
N THR A 275 -0.31 18.26 9.46
CA THR A 275 -1.23 19.18 10.13
C THR A 275 -2.62 18.57 10.36
N ALA A 276 -3.13 17.80 9.40
CA ALA A 276 -4.38 17.05 9.56
C ALA A 276 -4.26 16.00 10.67
N THR A 277 -3.13 15.28 10.72
CA THR A 277 -2.87 14.31 11.80
C THR A 277 -2.77 15.01 13.15
N ALA A 278 -2.00 16.10 13.26
CA ALA A 278 -1.87 16.88 14.49
C ALA A 278 -3.20 17.47 14.93
N ALA A 279 -3.99 18.00 14.00
CA ALA A 279 -5.33 18.53 14.31
C ALA A 279 -6.28 17.45 14.83
N ALA A 280 -6.24 16.24 14.24
CA ALA A 280 -7.01 15.09 14.72
C ALA A 280 -6.62 14.71 16.15
N LEU A 281 -5.32 14.72 16.46
CA LEU A 281 -4.79 14.40 17.79
C LEU A 281 -5.16 15.48 18.83
N LEU A 282 -5.08 16.75 18.46
CA LEU A 282 -5.48 17.85 19.34
C LEU A 282 -6.99 17.85 19.59
N ALA A 283 -7.80 17.59 18.56
CA ALA A 283 -9.24 17.49 18.73
C ALA A 283 -9.63 16.35 19.68
N SER A 284 -8.93 15.21 19.64
CA SER A 284 -9.18 14.09 20.56
C SER A 284 -8.80 14.42 22.00
N SER A 285 -7.71 15.17 22.22
CA SER A 285 -7.28 15.56 23.57
C SER A 285 -8.21 16.58 24.25
N HIS A 286 -9.05 17.28 23.46
CA HIS A 286 -10.07 18.21 23.99
C HIS A 286 -11.42 17.52 24.23
N LEU A 287 -11.67 16.36 23.63
CA LEU A 287 -12.93 15.61 23.74
C LEU A 287 -12.86 14.45 24.76
N GLY A 288 -11.69 14.09 25.22
CA GLY A 288 -11.44 13.07 26.26
C GLY A 288 -10.98 13.70 27.55
#